data_5982d918b5cb6fc636febccfa14ed525
#
_entry.id   5982d918b5cb6fc636febccfa14ed525
#
_cell.length_a   1.000
_cell.length_b   1.000
_cell.length_c   1.000
_cell.angle_alpha   90.00
_cell.angle_beta   90.00
_cell.angle_gamma   90.00
#
_symmetry.space_group_name_H-M   'P 1'
#
loop_
_entity.id
_entity.type
_entity.pdbx_description
1 polymer ?
#
loop_
_entity_poly.entity_id
_entity_poly.type
_entity_poly.pdbx_seq_one_letter_code
_entity_poly.pdbx_strand_id
1 'polypeptide(L)'
;QINYLEKLTELIAKLPDEVIFELDALDYLVQNILNDSFEWIKYEAYPACLTLAEILSHRAAPNKFTDTKWLRIEKCVRKGSVNPLRNKKNPTVLTPIKKKFVSFFSRKVVFTLAKLLPVAKDNVLLVSNKISDLDATFMPIYQTIKQKHPEKSVRAYMKMRPEDNHAMYYLTYFWNLGRAKYVFLDDYYYQLYSIRMRKEAEVIQLWHAAGAFKRFGHSSLGFKDSISLDFETRAHQNYTTSVISSSDLKPIYAEAFHMDETKIEAFGLPRLWKLFDQDYKEFRLDYFQKMYPLLKGKKVITYAPTFRGNSEERKAFQLELNLRKMKEELGQEYVVVIKLHPLVSVETQVPEDLADFVLDFSGIEMNDVLIVTDILITDYSSVIYDYSILNRPIIFYAYDLEAYSLERNFYHDYLDFVPGPVVATTEEAIKLIQTNQMITGKLQDFAEKAFEYHDGDAAARIIDYVMQD
;
A
#
# COMPACT_ATOMS: atom_id res chain seq x y z
N GLN A 1 27.01 -7.47 1.63
CA GLN A 1 25.83 -8.34 1.81
C GLN A 1 25.09 -8.58 0.48
N ILE A 2 24.86 -7.53 -0.35
CA ILE A 2 24.21 -7.62 -1.67
C ILE A 2 24.99 -8.59 -2.58
N ASN A 3 26.28 -8.39 -2.75
CA ASN A 3 27.18 -9.27 -3.52
C ASN A 3 27.15 -10.75 -3.03
N TYR A 4 26.84 -10.96 -1.76
CA TYR A 4 26.69 -12.31 -1.22
C TYR A 4 25.34 -12.93 -1.58
N LEU A 5 24.26 -12.17 -1.52
CA LEU A 5 22.91 -12.61 -1.92
C LEU A 5 22.82 -12.90 -3.41
N GLU A 6 23.41 -12.06 -4.25
CA GLU A 6 23.49 -12.27 -5.71
C GLU A 6 24.26 -13.55 -6.02
N LYS A 7 25.45 -13.75 -5.44
CA LYS A 7 26.25 -14.97 -5.60
C LYS A 7 25.53 -16.22 -5.09
N LEU A 8 24.83 -16.11 -3.96
CA LEU A 8 24.03 -17.19 -3.42
C LEU A 8 22.87 -17.54 -4.33
N THR A 9 22.19 -16.54 -4.87
CA THR A 9 21.09 -16.71 -5.83
C THR A 9 21.56 -17.42 -7.10
N GLU A 10 22.71 -17.00 -7.65
CA GLU A 10 23.34 -17.65 -8.80
C GLU A 10 23.77 -19.10 -8.51
N LEU A 11 24.27 -19.37 -7.30
CA LEU A 11 24.69 -20.70 -6.87
C LEU A 11 23.48 -21.64 -6.78
N ILE A 12 22.41 -21.18 -6.12
CA ILE A 12 21.16 -21.95 -5.96
C ILE A 12 20.50 -22.20 -7.29
N ALA A 13 20.53 -21.22 -8.22
CA ALA A 13 19.99 -21.38 -9.56
C ALA A 13 20.69 -22.49 -10.38
N LYS A 14 21.94 -22.80 -10.06
CA LYS A 14 22.76 -23.83 -10.74
C LYS A 14 22.69 -25.21 -10.09
N LEU A 15 22.13 -25.34 -8.87
CA LEU A 15 22.04 -26.63 -8.18
C LEU A 15 20.93 -27.49 -8.83
N PRO A 16 21.14 -28.83 -8.96
CA PRO A 16 20.06 -29.75 -9.34
C PRO A 16 18.91 -29.71 -8.33
N ASP A 17 17.68 -29.91 -8.81
CA ASP A 17 16.48 -29.84 -7.96
C ASP A 17 16.52 -30.84 -6.81
N GLU A 18 17.07 -32.03 -7.04
CA GLU A 18 17.23 -33.08 -6.03
C GLU A 18 18.12 -32.64 -4.86
N VAL A 19 19.15 -31.85 -5.13
CA VAL A 19 20.08 -31.33 -4.10
C VAL A 19 19.42 -30.20 -3.28
N ILE A 20 18.57 -29.38 -3.90
CA ILE A 20 17.85 -28.29 -3.20
C ILE A 20 16.86 -28.87 -2.20
N PHE A 21 16.27 -30.03 -2.48
CA PHE A 21 15.26 -30.69 -1.64
C PHE A 21 15.83 -31.42 -0.42
N GLU A 22 17.12 -31.78 -0.43
CA GLU A 22 17.76 -32.53 0.65
C GLU A 22 18.50 -31.64 1.67
N LEU A 23 18.64 -30.35 1.39
CA LEU A 23 19.41 -29.45 2.26
C LEU A 23 18.52 -28.78 3.33
N ASP A 24 18.34 -29.46 4.49
CA ASP A 24 17.87 -28.79 5.73
C ASP A 24 18.71 -27.54 6.06
N ALA A 25 20.00 -27.55 5.67
CA ALA A 25 20.90 -26.41 5.78
C ALA A 25 20.48 -25.22 4.90
N LEU A 26 19.81 -25.43 3.77
CA LEU A 26 19.34 -24.37 2.90
C LEU A 26 18.14 -23.63 3.52
N ASP A 27 17.22 -24.38 4.13
CA ASP A 27 16.09 -23.80 4.88
C ASP A 27 16.59 -22.93 6.04
N TYR A 28 17.59 -23.43 6.80
CA TYR A 28 18.25 -22.69 7.87
C TYR A 28 18.99 -21.45 7.37
N LEU A 29 19.74 -21.56 6.27
CA LEU A 29 20.50 -20.46 5.68
C LEU A 29 19.57 -19.38 5.13
N VAL A 30 18.52 -19.78 4.39
CA VAL A 30 17.51 -18.87 3.88
C VAL A 30 16.75 -18.20 5.02
N GLN A 31 16.39 -18.94 6.07
CA GLN A 31 15.74 -18.38 7.25
C GLN A 31 16.61 -17.34 7.95
N ASN A 32 17.91 -17.61 8.12
CA ASN A 32 18.82 -16.65 8.77
C ASN A 32 19.11 -15.44 7.90
N ILE A 33 19.37 -15.64 6.61
CA ILE A 33 19.55 -14.52 5.66
C ILE A 33 18.29 -13.65 5.61
N LEU A 34 17.12 -14.27 5.52
CA LEU A 34 15.86 -13.57 5.53
C LEU A 34 15.59 -12.90 6.88
N ASN A 35 15.81 -13.55 8.03
CA ASN A 35 15.60 -12.96 9.35
C ASN A 35 16.57 -11.82 9.66
N ASP A 36 17.86 -11.98 9.36
CA ASP A 36 18.89 -10.97 9.69
C ASP A 36 18.89 -9.80 8.70
N SER A 37 18.46 -10.05 7.45
CA SER A 37 18.42 -9.03 6.41
C SER A 37 17.08 -8.30 6.35
N PHE A 38 15.97 -8.95 6.75
CA PHE A 38 14.62 -8.42 6.59
C PHE A 38 14.15 -7.45 7.69
N GLU A 39 14.81 -7.37 8.82
CA GLU A 39 14.54 -6.21 9.69
C GLU A 39 15.00 -4.91 9.02
N TRP A 40 15.91 -4.99 8.00
CA TRP A 40 16.61 -3.82 7.49
C TRP A 40 17.16 -3.98 6.05
N ILE A 41 16.45 -4.67 5.16
CA ILE A 41 16.90 -4.75 3.76
C ILE A 41 16.94 -3.35 3.17
N LYS A 42 18.14 -2.94 2.77
CA LYS A 42 18.29 -1.82 1.84
C LYS A 42 17.55 -2.18 0.56
N TYR A 43 16.89 -1.21 -0.03
CA TYR A 43 16.22 -1.29 -1.33
C TYR A 43 17.02 -2.08 -2.39
N GLU A 44 18.33 -1.88 -2.44
CA GLU A 44 19.28 -2.57 -3.33
C GLU A 44 19.37 -4.11 -3.14
N ALA A 45 19.05 -4.63 -1.95
CA ALA A 45 19.06 -6.09 -1.70
C ALA A 45 17.69 -6.74 -1.94
N TYR A 46 16.64 -5.95 -2.06
CA TYR A 46 15.27 -6.43 -2.26
C TYR A 46 15.09 -7.22 -3.56
N PRO A 47 15.63 -6.81 -4.73
CA PRO A 47 15.59 -7.59 -5.94
C PRO A 47 16.22 -8.98 -5.80
N ALA A 48 17.41 -9.07 -5.20
CA ALA A 48 18.10 -10.34 -5.00
C ALA A 48 17.32 -11.29 -4.06
N CYS A 49 16.67 -10.75 -3.03
CA CYS A 49 15.81 -11.53 -2.14
C CYS A 49 14.54 -12.04 -2.82
N LEU A 50 13.93 -11.23 -3.68
CA LEU A 50 12.77 -11.63 -4.47
C LEU A 50 13.15 -12.73 -5.46
N THR A 51 14.26 -12.58 -6.19
CA THR A 51 14.75 -13.58 -7.14
C THR A 51 15.09 -14.90 -6.45
N LEU A 52 15.71 -14.84 -5.26
CA LEU A 52 15.99 -16.03 -4.46
C LEU A 52 14.70 -16.73 -4.01
N ALA A 53 13.71 -15.99 -3.51
CA ALA A 53 12.44 -16.55 -3.08
C ALA A 53 11.65 -17.13 -4.28
N GLU A 54 11.74 -16.51 -5.45
CA GLU A 54 11.15 -16.99 -6.71
C GLU A 54 11.76 -18.33 -7.14
N ILE A 55 13.09 -18.40 -7.22
CA ILE A 55 13.79 -19.65 -7.59
C ILE A 55 13.38 -20.80 -6.64
N LEU A 56 13.33 -20.52 -5.34
CA LEU A 56 12.97 -21.51 -4.34
C LEU A 56 11.49 -21.93 -4.43
N SER A 57 10.58 -21.01 -4.75
CA SER A 57 9.15 -21.31 -4.87
C SER A 57 8.81 -22.13 -6.13
N HIS A 58 9.53 -21.89 -7.23
CA HIS A 58 9.31 -22.62 -8.50
C HIS A 58 9.94 -24.00 -8.53
N ARG A 59 11.01 -24.22 -7.78
CA ARG A 59 11.76 -25.48 -7.76
C ARG A 59 11.29 -26.45 -6.67
N ALA A 60 10.41 -26.00 -5.79
CA ALA A 60 9.83 -26.82 -4.74
C ALA A 60 8.74 -27.73 -5.31
N ALA A 61 8.91 -29.05 -5.20
CA ALA A 61 7.91 -30.00 -5.65
C ALA A 61 6.60 -29.83 -4.86
N PRO A 62 5.42 -29.75 -5.55
CA PRO A 62 4.14 -29.42 -4.93
C PRO A 62 3.72 -30.31 -3.77
N ASN A 63 4.21 -31.55 -3.72
CA ASN A 63 3.75 -32.57 -2.77
C ASN A 63 4.59 -32.71 -1.47
N LYS A 64 5.72 -32.02 -1.35
CA LYS A 64 6.56 -32.06 -0.14
C LYS A 64 6.48 -30.81 0.74
N PHE A 65 5.91 -29.73 0.23
CA PHE A 65 5.84 -28.44 0.94
C PHE A 65 4.41 -28.08 1.35
N THR A 66 3.81 -28.90 2.19
CA THR A 66 2.67 -28.47 3.04
C THR A 66 3.12 -27.55 4.19
N ASP A 67 4.42 -27.20 4.25
CA ASP A 67 4.91 -26.33 5.30
C ASP A 67 4.44 -24.89 5.04
N THR A 68 3.62 -24.43 5.97
CA THR A 68 3.07 -23.08 6.06
C THR A 68 4.12 -21.96 5.89
N LYS A 69 5.42 -22.25 6.00
CA LYS A 69 6.53 -21.29 5.84
C LYS A 69 6.76 -20.92 4.38
N TRP A 70 6.83 -21.89 3.46
CA TRP A 70 7.05 -21.64 2.03
C TRP A 70 5.85 -20.97 1.38
N LEU A 71 4.64 -21.38 1.74
CA LEU A 71 3.42 -20.68 1.37
C LEU A 71 3.40 -19.23 1.86
N ARG A 72 4.05 -18.94 2.99
CA ARG A 72 4.21 -17.57 3.50
C ARG A 72 5.23 -16.79 2.69
N ILE A 73 6.38 -17.36 2.34
CA ILE A 73 7.40 -16.74 1.49
C ILE A 73 6.76 -16.40 0.13
N GLU A 74 6.13 -17.37 -0.51
CA GLU A 74 5.43 -17.17 -1.77
C GLU A 74 4.37 -16.06 -1.67
N LYS A 75 3.55 -16.09 -0.62
CA LYS A 75 2.53 -15.07 -0.37
C LYS A 75 3.11 -13.68 -0.09
N CYS A 76 4.29 -13.60 0.53
CA CYS A 76 5.00 -12.34 0.76
C CYS A 76 5.66 -11.82 -0.51
N VAL A 77 6.28 -12.69 -1.30
CA VAL A 77 6.82 -12.37 -2.63
C VAL A 77 5.71 -11.86 -3.53
N ARG A 78 4.58 -12.58 -3.63
CA ARG A 78 3.41 -12.16 -4.42
C ARG A 78 2.80 -10.83 -3.96
N LYS A 79 2.93 -10.50 -2.66
CA LYS A 79 2.42 -9.24 -2.08
C LYS A 79 3.44 -8.11 -2.07
N GLY A 80 4.67 -8.34 -2.53
CA GLY A 80 5.74 -7.35 -2.40
C GLY A 80 6.10 -7.00 -0.94
N SER A 81 5.80 -7.90 0.01
CA SER A 81 5.99 -7.68 1.44
C SER A 81 7.36 -8.20 1.90
N VAL A 82 8.06 -7.41 2.69
CA VAL A 82 9.45 -7.66 3.10
C VAL A 82 9.61 -8.52 4.37
N ASN A 83 8.57 -9.10 4.96
CA ASN A 83 8.74 -9.88 6.20
C ASN A 83 8.00 -11.21 6.23
N PRO A 84 8.50 -12.25 5.51
CA PRO A 84 7.85 -13.55 5.44
C PRO A 84 8.00 -14.42 6.70
N LEU A 85 9.02 -14.19 7.56
CA LEU A 85 9.51 -15.17 8.52
C LEU A 85 9.74 -14.64 9.94
N ARG A 86 8.89 -13.76 10.43
CA ARG A 86 9.00 -13.31 11.82
C ARG A 86 8.96 -14.51 12.77
N ASN A 87 10.05 -14.72 13.54
CA ASN A 87 10.17 -15.82 14.48
C ASN A 87 8.97 -15.88 15.44
N LYS A 88 8.24 -16.99 15.42
CA LYS A 88 7.24 -17.32 16.44
C LYS A 88 7.94 -17.62 17.77
N LYS A 89 8.23 -16.60 18.57
CA LYS A 89 8.23 -16.81 20.03
C LYS A 89 6.76 -17.03 20.40
N ASN A 90 6.43 -18.16 21.03
CA ASN A 90 5.06 -18.45 21.48
C ASN A 90 4.50 -17.22 22.21
N PRO A 91 3.57 -16.48 21.64
CA PRO A 91 3.05 -15.30 22.29
C PRO A 91 2.10 -15.73 23.39
N THR A 92 2.21 -15.08 24.53
CA THR A 92 1.18 -15.18 25.55
C THR A 92 -0.06 -14.45 25.00
N VAL A 93 -0.96 -15.18 24.35
CA VAL A 93 -2.21 -14.62 23.81
C VAL A 93 -3.03 -14.10 24.97
N LEU A 94 -3.09 -12.80 25.11
CA LEU A 94 -3.93 -12.16 26.13
C LEU A 94 -5.40 -12.37 25.77
N THR A 95 -6.22 -12.72 26.77
CA THR A 95 -7.68 -12.69 26.61
C THR A 95 -8.14 -11.29 26.20
N PRO A 96 -9.24 -11.14 25.47
CA PRO A 96 -9.75 -9.83 25.04
C PRO A 96 -9.87 -8.80 26.15
N ILE A 97 -10.26 -9.24 27.37
CA ILE A 97 -10.37 -8.38 28.57
C ILE A 97 -8.99 -7.90 29.02
N LYS A 98 -8.01 -8.82 29.11
CA LYS A 98 -6.62 -8.45 29.47
C LYS A 98 -5.99 -7.53 28.42
N LYS A 99 -6.27 -7.77 27.14
CA LYS A 99 -5.81 -6.91 26.05
C LYS A 99 -6.35 -5.48 26.20
N LYS A 100 -7.66 -5.33 26.45
CA LYS A 100 -8.27 -4.01 26.69
C LYS A 100 -7.68 -3.32 27.92
N PHE A 101 -7.47 -4.06 29.02
CA PHE A 101 -6.87 -3.51 30.23
C PHE A 101 -5.44 -3.04 30.01
N VAL A 102 -4.58 -3.85 29.39
CA VAL A 102 -3.19 -3.49 29.09
C VAL A 102 -3.13 -2.27 28.16
N SER A 103 -3.95 -2.24 27.12
CA SER A 103 -4.02 -1.09 26.21
C SER A 103 -4.45 0.19 26.95
N PHE A 104 -5.49 0.10 27.79
CA PHE A 104 -5.97 1.23 28.59
C PHE A 104 -4.90 1.71 29.59
N PHE A 105 -4.29 0.78 30.36
CA PHE A 105 -3.23 1.10 31.32
C PHE A 105 -2.02 1.74 30.63
N SER A 106 -1.54 1.15 29.53
CA SER A 106 -0.41 1.69 28.78
C SER A 106 -0.67 3.11 28.28
N ARG A 107 -1.87 3.36 27.77
CA ARG A 107 -2.28 4.68 27.29
C ARG A 107 -2.42 5.72 28.38
N LYS A 108 -3.02 5.36 29.53
CA LYS A 108 -3.30 6.33 30.61
C LYS A 108 -2.14 6.50 31.56
N VAL A 109 -1.43 5.43 31.90
CA VAL A 109 -0.36 5.46 32.89
C VAL A 109 1.01 5.57 32.23
N VAL A 110 1.35 4.59 31.36
CA VAL A 110 2.70 4.53 30.77
C VAL A 110 2.99 5.75 29.90
N PHE A 111 2.05 6.14 29.04
CA PHE A 111 2.18 7.35 28.22
C PHE A 111 2.32 8.63 29.06
N THR A 112 1.54 8.75 30.14
CA THR A 112 1.62 9.94 31.02
C THR A 112 2.95 9.99 31.75
N LEU A 113 3.43 8.87 32.30
CA LEU A 113 4.75 8.79 32.95
C LEU A 113 5.87 9.09 31.95
N ALA A 114 5.80 8.54 30.73
CA ALA A 114 6.79 8.85 29.69
C ALA A 114 6.84 10.34 29.35
N LYS A 115 5.69 11.05 29.39
CA LYS A 115 5.63 12.49 29.17
C LYS A 115 6.27 13.34 30.29
N LEU A 116 6.50 12.80 31.47
CA LEU A 116 7.24 13.49 32.55
C LEU A 116 8.75 13.55 32.28
N LEU A 117 9.24 12.67 31.42
CA LEU A 117 10.65 12.65 31.00
C LEU A 117 10.88 13.61 29.83
N PRO A 118 12.12 14.07 29.58
CA PRO A 118 12.43 14.87 28.40
C PRO A 118 12.09 14.15 27.09
N VAL A 119 11.76 14.93 26.05
CA VAL A 119 11.62 14.41 24.68
C VAL A 119 12.94 13.74 24.28
N ALA A 120 12.86 12.54 23.74
CA ALA A 120 13.99 11.88 23.13
C ALA A 120 14.14 12.37 21.68
N LYS A 121 15.06 13.33 21.49
CA LYS A 121 15.26 14.01 20.18
C LYS A 121 15.65 13.05 19.06
N ASP A 122 16.20 11.90 19.41
CA ASP A 122 16.59 10.81 18.50
C ASP A 122 15.45 9.83 18.20
N ASN A 123 14.31 9.90 18.91
CA ASN A 123 13.25 8.91 18.82
C ASN A 123 12.25 9.22 17.70
N VAL A 124 12.25 8.37 16.69
CA VAL A 124 11.37 8.42 15.52
C VAL A 124 10.46 7.20 15.51
N LEU A 125 9.16 7.42 15.36
CA LEU A 125 8.18 6.34 15.27
C LEU A 125 7.53 6.32 13.88
N LEU A 126 7.50 5.16 13.25
CA LEU A 126 6.70 4.87 12.06
C LEU A 126 5.52 4.03 12.52
N VAL A 127 4.29 4.51 12.34
CA VAL A 127 3.11 3.85 12.93
C VAL A 127 1.98 3.66 11.93
N SER A 128 1.40 2.45 11.91
CA SER A 128 0.27 2.09 11.07
C SER A 128 -0.69 1.12 11.75
N ASN A 129 -1.99 1.31 11.49
CA ASN A 129 -3.03 0.33 11.82
C ASN A 129 -3.40 -0.58 10.64
N LYS A 130 -2.91 -0.30 9.44
CA LYS A 130 -3.32 -0.98 8.21
C LYS A 130 -2.33 -2.04 7.77
N ILE A 131 -1.06 -1.73 7.80
CA ILE A 131 0.02 -2.58 7.30
C ILE A 131 0.77 -3.26 8.45
N SER A 132 1.24 -4.46 8.21
CA SER A 132 1.96 -5.28 9.21
C SER A 132 3.47 -5.17 9.14
N ASP A 133 3.98 -4.60 8.07
CA ASP A 133 5.41 -4.47 7.76
C ASP A 133 5.71 -3.10 7.16
N LEU A 134 6.97 -2.71 7.08
CA LEU A 134 7.37 -1.52 6.33
C LEU A 134 7.07 -1.76 4.85
N ASP A 135 6.34 -0.85 4.26
CA ASP A 135 5.87 -0.90 2.88
C ASP A 135 6.48 0.23 2.04
N ALA A 136 5.90 0.44 0.85
CA ALA A 136 6.30 1.51 -0.05
C ALA A 136 6.16 2.92 0.56
N THR A 137 5.34 3.11 1.59
CA THR A 137 5.16 4.39 2.29
C THR A 137 6.31 4.66 3.26
N PHE A 138 6.59 3.68 4.13
CA PHE A 138 7.53 3.88 5.23
C PHE A 138 8.97 3.51 4.90
N MET A 139 9.20 2.60 3.94
CA MET A 139 10.55 2.18 3.60
C MET A 139 11.42 3.34 3.09
N PRO A 140 10.96 4.20 2.16
CA PRO A 140 11.72 5.37 1.73
C PRO A 140 12.01 6.35 2.87
N ILE A 141 11.02 6.60 3.74
CA ILE A 141 11.19 7.44 4.93
C ILE A 141 12.28 6.86 5.85
N TYR A 142 12.21 5.55 6.13
CA TYR A 142 13.19 4.87 6.96
C TYR A 142 14.61 4.97 6.37
N GLN A 143 14.75 4.65 5.08
CA GLN A 143 16.05 4.67 4.40
C GLN A 143 16.64 6.07 4.39
N THR A 144 15.84 7.09 4.08
CA THR A 144 16.28 8.49 4.07
C THR A 144 16.74 8.94 5.46
N ILE A 145 15.98 8.59 6.53
CA ILE A 145 16.40 8.90 7.90
C ILE A 145 17.73 8.23 8.20
N LYS A 146 17.89 6.95 7.86
CA LYS A 146 19.14 6.23 8.16
C LYS A 146 20.33 6.74 7.36
N GLN A 147 20.11 7.27 6.18
CA GLN A 147 21.14 7.87 5.36
C GLN A 147 21.55 9.26 5.84
N LYS A 148 20.59 10.14 6.13
CA LYS A 148 20.85 11.55 6.48
C LYS A 148 21.07 11.76 7.99
N HIS A 149 20.41 10.96 8.83
CA HIS A 149 20.40 11.05 10.30
C HIS A 149 20.63 9.66 10.94
N PRO A 150 21.81 9.05 10.74
CA PRO A 150 22.10 7.69 11.22
C PRO A 150 21.99 7.55 12.74
N GLU A 151 22.14 8.64 13.49
CA GLU A 151 22.00 8.69 14.94
C GLU A 151 20.56 8.52 15.43
N LYS A 152 19.56 8.76 14.57
CA LYS A 152 18.14 8.64 14.96
C LYS A 152 17.76 7.18 15.22
N SER A 153 17.02 6.98 16.29
CA SER A 153 16.48 5.68 16.70
C SER A 153 15.08 5.50 16.09
N VAL A 154 14.98 4.82 14.95
CA VAL A 154 13.71 4.58 14.27
C VAL A 154 13.06 3.29 14.76
N ARG A 155 11.81 3.36 15.19
CA ARG A 155 10.98 2.22 15.62
C ARG A 155 9.70 2.15 14.83
N ALA A 156 9.38 0.95 14.34
CA ALA A 156 8.14 0.71 13.60
C ALA A 156 7.11 0.01 14.50
N TYR A 157 5.94 0.63 14.64
CA TYR A 157 4.78 0.06 15.34
C TYR A 157 3.64 -0.13 14.34
N MET A 158 3.68 -1.27 13.66
CA MET A 158 2.74 -1.63 12.61
C MET A 158 1.52 -2.37 13.17
N LYS A 159 0.55 -2.69 12.29
CA LYS A 159 -0.62 -3.50 12.65
C LYS A 159 -0.18 -4.80 13.30
N MET A 160 -0.63 -4.98 14.52
CA MET A 160 -0.35 -6.20 15.28
C MET A 160 -0.95 -7.43 14.60
N ARG A 161 -0.16 -8.49 14.56
CA ARG A 161 -0.61 -9.82 14.17
C ARG A 161 -1.16 -10.58 15.38
N PRO A 162 -1.97 -11.62 15.18
CA PRO A 162 -2.48 -12.45 16.28
C PRO A 162 -1.38 -13.06 17.16
N GLU A 163 -0.23 -13.36 16.55
CA GLU A 163 0.94 -13.96 17.20
C GLU A 163 1.83 -12.97 17.97
N ASP A 164 1.61 -11.67 17.85
CA ASP A 164 2.45 -10.66 18.53
C ASP A 164 2.17 -10.61 20.04
N ASN A 165 3.19 -10.26 20.84
CA ASN A 165 3.02 -10.02 22.27
C ASN A 165 2.33 -8.68 22.51
N HIS A 166 1.01 -8.71 22.57
CA HIS A 166 0.19 -7.51 22.72
C HIS A 166 0.51 -6.67 23.98
N ALA A 167 0.92 -7.30 25.09
CA ALA A 167 1.24 -6.57 26.31
C ALA A 167 2.53 -5.74 26.13
N MET A 168 3.60 -6.39 25.68
CA MET A 168 4.88 -5.72 25.47
C MET A 168 4.76 -4.66 24.36
N TYR A 169 4.01 -4.95 23.30
CA TYR A 169 3.74 -3.98 22.25
C TYR A 169 3.14 -2.69 22.81
N TYR A 170 2.04 -2.77 23.57
CA TYR A 170 1.38 -1.58 24.12
C TYR A 170 2.25 -0.83 25.12
N LEU A 171 2.96 -1.54 26.01
CA LEU A 171 3.84 -0.90 26.98
C LEU A 171 4.98 -0.13 26.30
N THR A 172 5.70 -0.78 25.38
CA THR A 172 6.82 -0.16 24.67
C THR A 172 6.36 0.93 23.72
N TYR A 173 5.23 0.72 23.02
CA TYR A 173 4.66 1.71 22.12
C TYR A 173 4.31 2.99 22.85
N PHE A 174 3.48 2.94 23.91
CA PHE A 174 3.06 4.14 24.63
C PHE A 174 4.18 4.83 25.40
N TRP A 175 5.19 4.06 25.85
CA TRP A 175 6.41 4.62 26.40
C TRP A 175 7.19 5.43 25.37
N ASN A 176 7.45 4.85 24.20
CA ASN A 176 8.17 5.53 23.13
C ASN A 176 7.36 6.70 22.57
N LEU A 177 6.04 6.54 22.41
CA LEU A 177 5.15 7.60 21.93
C LEU A 177 5.15 8.82 22.86
N GLY A 178 5.13 8.62 24.19
CA GLY A 178 5.17 9.70 25.17
C GLY A 178 6.48 10.51 25.15
N ARG A 179 7.55 9.94 24.56
CA ARG A 179 8.86 10.56 24.42
C ARG A 179 9.27 10.87 22.98
N ALA A 180 8.44 10.52 21.99
CA ALA A 180 8.77 10.71 20.59
C ALA A 180 8.97 12.18 20.24
N LYS A 181 10.00 12.47 19.43
CA LYS A 181 10.15 13.74 18.75
C LYS A 181 9.40 13.70 17.41
N TYR A 182 9.48 12.60 16.66
CA TYR A 182 8.88 12.45 15.34
C TYR A 182 7.98 11.23 15.30
N VAL A 183 6.75 11.39 14.76
CA VAL A 183 5.78 10.30 14.55
C VAL A 183 5.22 10.42 13.14
N PHE A 184 5.47 9.43 12.31
CA PHE A 184 4.96 9.36 10.94
C PHE A 184 3.78 8.41 10.86
N LEU A 185 2.69 8.84 10.21
CA LEU A 185 1.42 8.12 10.04
C LEU A 185 1.13 7.96 8.54
N ASP A 186 0.56 6.82 8.17
CA ASP A 186 0.09 6.54 6.80
C ASP A 186 -1.41 6.76 6.60
N ASP A 187 -2.18 6.86 7.68
CA ASP A 187 -3.64 6.90 7.65
C ASP A 187 -4.23 7.29 9.03
N TYR A 188 -5.54 7.10 9.20
CA TYR A 188 -6.20 7.17 10.50
C TYR A 188 -5.54 6.24 11.51
N TYR A 189 -5.11 6.78 12.66
CA TYR A 189 -4.40 6.02 13.68
C TYR A 189 -5.07 6.10 15.04
N TYR A 190 -5.90 5.13 15.37
CA TYR A 190 -6.82 5.11 16.53
C TYR A 190 -6.14 5.31 17.89
N GLN A 191 -4.88 4.93 18.03
CA GLN A 191 -4.15 5.08 19.29
C GLN A 191 -3.93 6.54 19.68
N LEU A 192 -3.93 7.46 18.71
CA LEU A 192 -3.79 8.89 18.95
C LEU A 192 -5.10 9.62 19.31
N TYR A 193 -6.27 9.02 19.05
CA TYR A 193 -7.56 9.73 19.20
C TYR A 193 -7.90 10.13 20.64
N SER A 194 -7.39 9.38 21.60
CA SER A 194 -7.69 9.59 23.02
C SER A 194 -6.54 10.15 23.84
N ILE A 195 -5.50 10.64 23.17
CA ILE A 195 -4.33 11.26 23.79
C ILE A 195 -4.04 12.60 23.14
N ARG A 196 -3.27 13.43 23.84
CA ARG A 196 -2.68 14.66 23.29
C ARG A 196 -1.18 14.50 23.31
N MET A 197 -0.59 14.61 22.13
CA MET A 197 0.86 14.62 21.98
C MET A 197 1.49 15.84 22.67
N ARG A 198 2.78 15.81 22.84
CA ARG A 198 3.54 16.96 23.36
C ARG A 198 3.60 18.04 22.28
N LYS A 199 3.74 19.29 22.68
CA LYS A 199 3.91 20.41 21.74
C LYS A 199 5.22 20.33 20.96
N GLU A 200 6.22 19.69 21.56
CA GLU A 200 7.56 19.51 20.96
C GLU A 200 7.62 18.32 20.00
N ALA A 201 6.58 17.47 19.98
CA ALA A 201 6.51 16.33 19.07
C ALA A 201 5.95 16.75 17.73
N GLU A 202 6.60 16.30 16.67
CA GLU A 202 6.12 16.41 15.28
C GLU A 202 5.33 15.16 14.91
N VAL A 203 4.09 15.35 14.47
CA VAL A 203 3.19 14.27 14.04
C VAL A 203 2.85 14.49 12.57
N ILE A 204 3.50 13.72 11.73
CA ILE A 204 3.48 13.87 10.28
C ILE A 204 2.52 12.88 9.66
N GLN A 205 1.45 13.38 9.03
CA GLN A 205 0.49 12.57 8.29
C GLN A 205 0.95 12.46 6.83
N LEU A 206 1.36 11.25 6.41
CA LEU A 206 1.78 10.97 5.03
C LEU A 206 0.61 10.69 4.11
N TRP A 207 -0.54 10.30 4.69
CA TRP A 207 -1.75 9.90 4.01
C TRP A 207 -1.56 8.73 3.02
N HIS A 208 -2.66 8.29 2.42
CA HIS A 208 -2.64 7.14 1.51
C HIS A 208 -3.15 7.44 0.09
N ALA A 209 -3.77 8.58 -0.14
CA ALA A 209 -4.29 8.98 -1.45
C ALA A 209 -3.49 10.15 -2.02
N ALA A 210 -3.18 10.10 -3.32
CA ALA A 210 -2.42 11.15 -3.98
C ALA A 210 -3.25 12.41 -4.25
N GLY A 211 -4.56 12.28 -4.37
CA GLY A 211 -5.45 13.40 -4.63
C GLY A 211 -6.64 13.44 -3.67
N ALA A 212 -7.63 14.22 -4.02
CA ALA A 212 -8.88 14.35 -3.29
C ALA A 212 -10.06 14.15 -4.26
N PHE A 213 -10.45 12.91 -4.48
CA PHE A 213 -11.55 12.59 -5.39
C PHE A 213 -12.91 12.65 -4.67
N LYS A 214 -13.01 11.96 -3.54
CA LYS A 214 -14.20 11.94 -2.66
C LYS A 214 -13.94 12.75 -1.41
N ARG A 215 -14.99 13.34 -0.84
CA ARG A 215 -14.91 14.05 0.44
C ARG A 215 -14.52 13.08 1.56
N PHE A 216 -13.69 13.55 2.48
CA PHE A 216 -13.17 12.77 3.61
C PHE A 216 -12.97 13.68 4.82
N GLY A 217 -12.73 13.09 6.00
CA GLY A 217 -12.53 13.87 7.22
C GLY A 217 -13.73 14.77 7.53
N HIS A 218 -13.48 15.97 8.00
CA HIS A 218 -14.51 16.95 8.35
C HIS A 218 -15.37 17.37 7.13
N SER A 219 -14.81 17.39 5.93
CA SER A 219 -15.57 17.75 4.72
C SER A 219 -16.62 16.70 4.30
N SER A 220 -16.57 15.50 4.89
CA SER A 220 -17.57 14.44 4.66
C SER A 220 -18.76 14.52 5.65
N LEU A 221 -18.73 15.38 6.64
CA LEU A 221 -19.79 15.49 7.65
C LEU A 221 -21.13 15.84 7.01
N GLY A 222 -22.18 15.15 7.45
CA GLY A 222 -23.54 15.31 6.93
C GLY A 222 -23.89 14.40 5.75
N PHE A 223 -22.93 13.65 5.20
CA PHE A 223 -23.20 12.63 4.18
C PHE A 223 -23.40 11.24 4.79
N LYS A 224 -24.02 10.32 4.03
CA LYS A 224 -24.45 8.98 4.50
C LYS A 224 -23.32 8.18 5.15
N ASP A 225 -22.09 8.29 4.62
CA ASP A 225 -20.92 7.55 5.11
C ASP A 225 -20.06 8.34 6.11
N SER A 226 -20.51 9.52 6.52
CA SER A 226 -19.76 10.33 7.47
C SER A 226 -19.75 9.71 8.86
N ILE A 227 -18.61 9.83 9.51
CA ILE A 227 -18.46 9.52 10.93
C ILE A 227 -18.85 10.78 11.72
N SER A 228 -18.89 10.72 13.03
CA SER A 228 -19.28 11.87 13.86
C SER A 228 -18.21 12.97 13.88
N LEU A 229 -18.64 14.21 14.07
CA LEU A 229 -17.73 15.35 14.28
C LEU A 229 -16.71 15.10 15.41
N ASP A 230 -17.14 14.50 16.52
CA ASP A 230 -16.25 14.17 17.64
C ASP A 230 -15.16 13.18 17.22
N PHE A 231 -15.50 12.20 16.38
CA PHE A 231 -14.52 11.25 15.85
C PHE A 231 -13.49 11.95 14.95
N GLU A 232 -13.93 12.75 13.97
CA GLU A 232 -13.03 13.44 13.04
C GLU A 232 -12.12 14.43 13.78
N THR A 233 -12.67 15.17 14.72
CA THR A 233 -11.90 16.10 15.56
C THR A 233 -10.80 15.38 16.33
N ARG A 234 -11.09 14.21 16.92
CA ARG A 234 -10.08 13.41 17.65
C ARG A 234 -9.07 12.76 16.71
N ALA A 235 -9.49 12.35 15.51
CA ALA A 235 -8.62 11.70 14.55
C ALA A 235 -7.48 12.62 14.13
N HIS A 236 -7.77 13.88 13.87
CA HIS A 236 -6.82 14.83 13.28
C HIS A 236 -6.15 15.78 14.29
N GLN A 237 -6.61 15.80 15.55
CA GLN A 237 -6.18 16.78 16.57
C GLN A 237 -4.68 16.82 16.89
N ASN A 238 -3.92 15.81 16.54
CA ASN A 238 -2.51 15.70 16.88
C ASN A 238 -1.57 15.97 15.68
N TYR A 239 -2.09 16.15 14.47
CA TYR A 239 -1.24 16.38 13.29
C TYR A 239 -0.56 17.76 13.39
N THR A 240 0.75 17.79 13.21
CA THR A 240 1.54 19.02 13.10
C THR A 240 1.82 19.36 11.65
N THR A 241 1.97 18.35 10.81
CA THR A 241 2.22 18.47 9.38
C THR A 241 1.41 17.41 8.63
N SER A 242 0.81 17.78 7.50
CA SER A 242 0.23 16.84 6.55
C SER A 242 0.92 16.96 5.21
N VAL A 243 1.22 15.82 4.59
CA VAL A 243 1.89 15.74 3.29
C VAL A 243 0.88 15.43 2.20
N ILE A 244 0.97 16.16 1.10
CA ILE A 244 0.10 16.04 -0.07
C ILE A 244 0.90 16.00 -1.36
N SER A 245 0.25 15.67 -2.47
CA SER A 245 0.91 15.52 -3.77
C SER A 245 1.04 16.83 -4.55
N SER A 246 0.15 17.80 -4.35
CA SER A 246 0.12 19.08 -5.10
C SER A 246 -0.39 20.20 -4.20
N SER A 247 0.14 21.40 -4.38
CA SER A 247 -0.26 22.62 -3.65
C SER A 247 -1.73 22.99 -3.85
N ASP A 248 -2.32 22.63 -4.98
CA ASP A 248 -3.75 22.84 -5.26
C ASP A 248 -4.68 22.10 -4.28
N LEU A 249 -4.16 21.08 -3.60
CA LEU A 249 -4.91 20.30 -2.61
C LEU A 249 -4.90 20.90 -1.20
N LYS A 250 -4.07 21.91 -0.93
CA LYS A 250 -3.94 22.50 0.42
C LYS A 250 -5.28 22.91 1.04
N PRO A 251 -6.17 23.66 0.35
CA PRO A 251 -7.46 24.04 0.92
C PRO A 251 -8.36 22.84 1.26
N ILE A 252 -8.34 21.82 0.40
CA ILE A 252 -9.14 20.60 0.58
C ILE A 252 -8.69 19.82 1.81
N TYR A 253 -7.39 19.62 1.96
CA TYR A 253 -6.84 18.92 3.12
C TYR A 253 -6.93 19.72 4.41
N ALA A 254 -6.84 21.06 4.33
CA ALA A 254 -7.07 21.95 5.46
C ALA A 254 -8.50 21.81 6.00
N GLU A 255 -9.50 21.82 5.12
CA GLU A 255 -10.91 21.56 5.47
C GLU A 255 -11.07 20.15 6.05
N ALA A 256 -10.59 19.12 5.33
CA ALA A 256 -10.77 17.71 5.70
C ALA A 256 -10.14 17.35 7.05
N PHE A 257 -8.95 17.85 7.34
CA PHE A 257 -8.24 17.58 8.61
C PHE A 257 -8.47 18.65 9.68
N HIS A 258 -9.24 19.69 9.35
CA HIS A 258 -9.42 20.86 10.23
C HIS A 258 -8.08 21.42 10.70
N MET A 259 -7.16 21.64 9.76
CA MET A 259 -5.79 22.13 9.95
C MET A 259 -5.59 23.48 9.28
N ASP A 260 -4.62 24.22 9.77
CA ASP A 260 -4.12 25.43 9.10
C ASP A 260 -3.38 25.02 7.81
N GLU A 261 -3.63 25.72 6.69
CA GLU A 261 -3.00 25.44 5.40
C GLU A 261 -1.46 25.53 5.44
N THR A 262 -0.92 26.36 6.35
CA THR A 262 0.54 26.50 6.55
C THR A 262 1.22 25.25 7.12
N LYS A 263 0.43 24.27 7.56
CA LYS A 263 0.90 22.96 8.05
C LYS A 263 0.75 21.85 7.02
N ILE A 264 0.33 22.18 5.81
CA ILE A 264 0.10 21.24 4.74
C ILE A 264 1.13 21.48 3.64
N GLU A 265 1.96 20.45 3.38
CA GLU A 265 3.11 20.58 2.51
C GLU A 265 3.01 19.64 1.30
N ALA A 266 3.21 20.23 0.11
CA ALA A 266 3.14 19.51 -1.16
C ALA A 266 4.50 18.88 -1.50
N PHE A 267 4.94 17.88 -0.75
CA PHE A 267 6.22 17.20 -0.97
C PHE A 267 6.12 15.96 -1.86
N GLY A 268 4.90 15.57 -2.26
CA GLY A 268 4.64 14.28 -2.89
C GLY A 268 4.43 13.18 -1.85
N LEU A 269 4.09 11.99 -2.32
CA LEU A 269 3.82 10.83 -1.45
C LEU A 269 4.94 9.80 -1.56
N PRO A 270 5.58 9.41 -0.44
CA PRO A 270 6.71 8.47 -0.45
C PRO A 270 6.41 7.16 -1.18
N ARG A 271 5.18 6.61 -1.06
CA ARG A 271 4.78 5.34 -1.67
C ARG A 271 4.81 5.31 -3.20
N LEU A 272 4.86 6.49 -3.85
CA LEU A 272 4.81 6.60 -5.30
C LEU A 272 6.18 6.47 -5.97
N TRP A 273 7.26 6.41 -5.21
CA TRP A 273 8.62 6.26 -5.74
C TRP A 273 8.74 5.12 -6.77
N LYS A 274 8.01 4.02 -6.56
CA LYS A 274 7.99 2.86 -7.46
C LYS A 274 7.55 3.19 -8.89
N LEU A 275 6.67 4.18 -9.04
CA LEU A 275 6.14 4.59 -10.35
C LEU A 275 7.08 5.56 -11.07
N PHE A 276 8.02 6.19 -10.36
CA PHE A 276 9.05 7.06 -10.93
C PHE A 276 10.35 6.32 -11.22
N ASP A 277 10.73 5.34 -10.40
CA ASP A 277 11.95 4.56 -10.52
C ASP A 277 11.90 3.60 -11.72
N GLN A 278 12.71 3.89 -12.74
CA GLN A 278 12.71 3.13 -14.00
C GLN A 278 13.27 1.71 -13.81
N ASP A 279 14.34 1.56 -13.02
CA ASP A 279 14.98 0.26 -12.77
C ASP A 279 14.02 -0.66 -12.03
N TYR A 280 13.28 -0.09 -11.05
CA TYR A 280 12.24 -0.84 -10.34
C TYR A 280 11.10 -1.26 -11.27
N LYS A 281 10.64 -0.38 -12.16
CA LYS A 281 9.58 -0.72 -13.13
C LYS A 281 10.01 -1.86 -14.05
N GLU A 282 11.21 -1.79 -14.61
CA GLU A 282 11.75 -2.83 -15.48
C GLU A 282 11.90 -4.17 -14.74
N PHE A 283 12.45 -4.13 -13.53
CA PHE A 283 12.52 -5.30 -12.67
C PHE A 283 11.13 -5.93 -12.41
N ARG A 284 10.12 -5.11 -12.09
CA ARG A 284 8.77 -5.61 -11.83
C ARG A 284 8.09 -6.18 -13.07
N LEU A 285 8.27 -5.57 -14.23
CA LEU A 285 7.78 -6.10 -15.49
C LEU A 285 8.37 -7.48 -15.80
N ASP A 286 9.69 -7.62 -15.71
CA ASP A 286 10.39 -8.90 -15.91
C ASP A 286 9.89 -9.96 -14.89
N TYR A 287 9.79 -9.58 -13.61
CA TYR A 287 9.27 -10.45 -12.56
C TYR A 287 7.86 -10.97 -12.89
N PHE A 288 6.91 -10.07 -13.23
CA PHE A 288 5.55 -10.46 -13.52
C PHE A 288 5.44 -11.36 -14.77
N GLN A 289 6.21 -11.08 -15.82
CA GLN A 289 6.24 -11.92 -17.02
C GLN A 289 6.80 -13.33 -16.76
N LYS A 290 7.72 -13.47 -15.81
CA LYS A 290 8.24 -14.77 -15.38
C LYS A 290 7.24 -15.54 -14.52
N MET A 291 6.64 -14.84 -13.53
CA MET A 291 5.70 -15.45 -12.60
C MET A 291 4.33 -15.77 -13.22
N TYR A 292 3.92 -14.99 -14.20
CA TYR A 292 2.63 -15.12 -14.87
C TYR A 292 2.83 -15.22 -16.39
N PRO A 293 3.12 -16.41 -16.93
CA PRO A 293 3.41 -16.59 -18.35
C PRO A 293 2.31 -16.08 -19.30
N LEU A 294 1.07 -15.97 -18.80
CA LEU A 294 -0.06 -15.41 -19.52
C LEU A 294 0.15 -13.95 -19.95
N LEU A 295 1.00 -13.21 -19.24
CA LEU A 295 1.33 -11.82 -19.56
C LEU A 295 2.30 -11.67 -20.73
N LYS A 296 3.02 -12.74 -21.11
CA LYS A 296 4.03 -12.66 -22.16
C LYS A 296 3.41 -12.36 -23.52
N GLY A 297 3.84 -11.26 -24.14
CA GLY A 297 3.40 -10.84 -25.47
C GLY A 297 1.95 -10.34 -25.53
N LYS A 298 1.31 -10.13 -24.37
CA LYS A 298 -0.04 -9.57 -24.26
C LYS A 298 0.01 -8.20 -23.62
N LYS A 299 -0.94 -7.34 -23.99
CA LYS A 299 -1.24 -6.10 -23.25
C LYS A 299 -2.15 -6.41 -22.06
N VAL A 300 -1.98 -5.67 -21.01
CA VAL A 300 -2.68 -5.90 -19.73
C VAL A 300 -3.77 -4.85 -19.51
N ILE A 301 -5.00 -5.32 -19.39
CA ILE A 301 -6.13 -4.51 -18.93
C ILE A 301 -6.32 -4.81 -17.45
N THR A 302 -6.15 -3.81 -16.58
CA THR A 302 -6.47 -3.99 -15.16
C THR A 302 -7.86 -3.45 -14.85
N TYR A 303 -8.75 -4.30 -14.34
CA TYR A 303 -10.05 -3.91 -13.81
C TYR A 303 -9.97 -3.75 -12.29
N ALA A 304 -10.06 -2.50 -11.84
CA ALA A 304 -9.94 -2.12 -10.43
C ALA A 304 -11.19 -1.36 -9.94
N PRO A 305 -12.32 -2.06 -9.75
CA PRO A 305 -13.57 -1.43 -9.32
C PRO A 305 -13.54 -1.00 -7.86
N THR A 306 -14.22 0.10 -7.53
CA THR A 306 -14.54 0.46 -6.15
C THR A 306 -15.62 -0.48 -5.61
N PHE A 307 -15.47 -0.91 -4.36
CA PHE A 307 -16.53 -1.69 -3.69
C PHE A 307 -17.80 -0.85 -3.46
N ARG A 308 -18.94 -1.54 -3.38
CA ARG A 308 -20.24 -0.96 -3.04
C ARG A 308 -20.66 -1.41 -1.65
N GLY A 309 -21.50 -0.59 -1.04
CA GLY A 309 -22.25 -0.94 0.17
C GLY A 309 -21.45 -1.17 1.44
N ASN A 310 -22.14 -1.71 2.43
CA ASN A 310 -21.64 -2.02 3.76
C ASN A 310 -20.84 -3.34 3.82
N SER A 311 -20.45 -3.78 5.02
CA SER A 311 -19.63 -4.99 5.21
C SER A 311 -20.29 -6.29 4.73
N GLU A 312 -21.62 -6.40 4.79
CA GLU A 312 -22.36 -7.58 4.33
C GLU A 312 -22.51 -7.57 2.80
N GLU A 313 -22.83 -6.42 2.24
CA GLU A 313 -22.96 -6.25 0.78
C GLU A 313 -21.62 -6.50 0.06
N ARG A 314 -20.49 -6.13 0.69
CA ARG A 314 -19.15 -6.44 0.17
C ARG A 314 -18.85 -7.94 0.06
N LYS A 315 -19.49 -8.79 0.85
CA LYS A 315 -19.37 -10.26 0.74
C LYS A 315 -20.11 -10.83 -0.47
N ALA A 316 -21.09 -10.10 -0.98
CA ALA A 316 -21.87 -10.46 -2.16
C ALA A 316 -21.41 -9.71 -3.42
N PHE A 317 -20.20 -9.12 -3.39
CA PHE A 317 -19.66 -8.35 -4.50
C PHE A 317 -19.58 -9.19 -5.79
N GLN A 318 -20.08 -8.64 -6.88
CA GLN A 318 -19.99 -9.24 -8.21
C GLN A 318 -19.25 -8.31 -9.17
N LEU A 319 -18.59 -8.90 -10.15
CA LEU A 319 -17.92 -8.16 -11.21
C LEU A 319 -18.96 -7.79 -12.27
N GLU A 320 -19.15 -6.50 -12.49
CA GLU A 320 -20.10 -5.99 -13.49
C GLU A 320 -19.55 -6.03 -14.92
N LEU A 321 -18.22 -6.06 -15.07
CA LEU A 321 -17.57 -6.18 -16.36
C LEU A 321 -17.74 -7.61 -16.92
N ASN A 322 -18.27 -7.76 -18.12
CA ASN A 322 -18.48 -9.04 -18.77
C ASN A 322 -17.15 -9.61 -19.33
N LEU A 323 -16.45 -10.38 -18.49
CA LEU A 323 -15.12 -10.93 -18.81
C LEU A 323 -15.14 -11.93 -19.98
N ARG A 324 -16.24 -12.68 -20.18
CA ARG A 324 -16.35 -13.62 -21.32
C ARG A 324 -16.40 -12.87 -22.63
N LYS A 325 -17.19 -11.80 -22.69
CA LYS A 325 -17.25 -10.95 -23.87
C LYS A 325 -15.93 -10.25 -24.14
N MET A 326 -15.23 -9.79 -23.10
CA MET A 326 -13.89 -9.24 -23.26
C MET A 326 -12.90 -10.28 -23.82
N LYS A 327 -12.99 -11.54 -23.36
CA LYS A 327 -12.15 -12.61 -23.90
C LYS A 327 -12.43 -12.88 -25.39
N GLU A 328 -13.71 -12.95 -25.77
CA GLU A 328 -14.13 -13.15 -27.17
C GLU A 328 -13.58 -12.06 -28.09
N GLU A 329 -13.67 -10.81 -27.69
CA GLU A 329 -13.36 -9.63 -28.51
C GLU A 329 -11.89 -9.18 -28.43
N LEU A 330 -11.23 -9.39 -27.31
CA LEU A 330 -9.89 -8.84 -27.03
C LEU A 330 -8.83 -9.89 -26.70
N GLY A 331 -9.20 -11.16 -26.47
CA GLY A 331 -8.31 -12.19 -25.94
C GLY A 331 -7.11 -12.56 -26.82
N GLN A 332 -7.10 -12.12 -28.08
CA GLN A 332 -5.94 -12.30 -28.98
C GLN A 332 -4.76 -11.40 -28.56
N GLU A 333 -5.02 -10.16 -28.16
CA GLU A 333 -4.00 -9.16 -27.85
C GLU A 333 -3.87 -8.85 -26.37
N TYR A 334 -4.94 -9.07 -25.60
CA TYR A 334 -5.01 -8.63 -24.21
C TYR A 334 -5.20 -9.79 -23.24
N VAL A 335 -4.85 -9.53 -21.98
CA VAL A 335 -5.27 -10.28 -20.80
C VAL A 335 -5.89 -9.32 -19.80
N VAL A 336 -6.80 -9.81 -18.95
CA VAL A 336 -7.42 -9.03 -17.90
C VAL A 336 -6.84 -9.39 -16.54
N VAL A 337 -6.45 -8.38 -15.78
CA VAL A 337 -6.06 -8.48 -14.38
C VAL A 337 -7.18 -7.90 -13.52
N ILE A 338 -7.70 -8.70 -12.60
CA ILE A 338 -8.67 -8.23 -11.59
C ILE A 338 -7.89 -7.76 -10.36
N LYS A 339 -8.20 -6.53 -9.90
CA LYS A 339 -7.59 -5.95 -8.71
C LYS A 339 -8.67 -5.42 -7.76
N LEU A 340 -9.21 -6.30 -6.92
CA LEU A 340 -10.22 -5.93 -5.95
C LEU A 340 -9.61 -5.16 -4.77
N HIS A 341 -10.44 -4.33 -4.15
CA HIS A 341 -10.07 -3.63 -2.92
C HIS A 341 -9.86 -4.63 -1.76
N PRO A 342 -8.87 -4.44 -0.88
CA PRO A 342 -8.60 -5.37 0.24
C PRO A 342 -9.76 -5.62 1.21
N LEU A 343 -10.77 -4.75 1.23
CA LEU A 343 -11.98 -4.90 2.03
C LEU A 343 -13.02 -5.83 1.38
N VAL A 344 -12.85 -6.21 0.11
CA VAL A 344 -13.67 -7.22 -0.55
C VAL A 344 -13.09 -8.58 -0.19
N SER A 345 -13.79 -9.35 0.62
CA SER A 345 -13.34 -10.65 1.14
C SER A 345 -13.73 -11.83 0.26
N VAL A 346 -14.25 -11.58 -0.92
CA VAL A 346 -14.59 -12.64 -1.89
C VAL A 346 -13.30 -13.13 -2.52
N GLU A 347 -12.98 -14.43 -2.34
CA GLU A 347 -12.04 -15.08 -3.24
C GLU A 347 -12.67 -15.06 -4.63
N THR A 348 -12.16 -14.21 -5.50
CA THR A 348 -12.55 -14.21 -6.91
C THR A 348 -12.08 -15.52 -7.49
N GLN A 349 -12.97 -16.52 -7.51
CA GLN A 349 -12.70 -17.71 -8.30
C GLN A 349 -12.81 -17.31 -9.75
N VAL A 350 -11.66 -17.13 -10.39
CA VAL A 350 -11.64 -16.98 -11.85
C VAL A 350 -12.23 -18.26 -12.45
N PRO A 351 -13.34 -18.18 -13.22
CA PRO A 351 -13.92 -19.38 -13.84
C PRO A 351 -12.89 -20.10 -14.69
N GLU A 352 -12.93 -21.45 -14.72
CA GLU A 352 -11.97 -22.26 -15.48
C GLU A 352 -11.91 -21.89 -16.97
N ASP A 353 -13.04 -21.53 -17.56
CA ASP A 353 -13.14 -21.08 -18.96
C ASP A 353 -12.47 -19.72 -19.22
N LEU A 354 -12.06 -19.00 -18.18
CA LEU A 354 -11.36 -17.72 -18.25
C LEU A 354 -9.91 -17.78 -17.73
N ALA A 355 -9.42 -18.95 -17.30
CA ALA A 355 -8.09 -19.08 -16.72
C ALA A 355 -6.93 -18.76 -17.68
N ASP A 356 -7.17 -18.80 -18.98
CA ASP A 356 -6.24 -18.41 -20.05
C ASP A 356 -6.36 -16.92 -20.47
N PHE A 357 -7.19 -16.14 -19.79
CA PHE A 357 -7.44 -14.74 -20.09
C PHE A 357 -7.45 -13.82 -18.86
N VAL A 358 -7.77 -14.32 -17.68
CA VAL A 358 -7.96 -13.55 -16.47
C VAL A 358 -7.00 -13.96 -15.37
N LEU A 359 -6.36 -13.00 -14.72
CA LEU A 359 -5.52 -13.18 -13.52
C LEU A 359 -6.12 -12.38 -12.35
N ASP A 360 -6.12 -12.96 -11.15
CA ASP A 360 -6.49 -12.24 -9.92
C ASP A 360 -5.24 -11.72 -9.19
N PHE A 361 -5.06 -10.40 -9.22
CA PHE A 361 -4.00 -9.68 -8.52
C PHE A 361 -4.50 -8.93 -7.27
N SER A 362 -5.66 -9.31 -6.72
CA SER A 362 -6.24 -8.65 -5.54
C SER A 362 -5.30 -8.71 -4.33
N GLY A 363 -4.46 -9.74 -4.25
CA GLY A 363 -3.45 -9.88 -3.19
C GLY A 363 -2.15 -9.13 -3.40
N ILE A 364 -1.89 -8.55 -4.58
CA ILE A 364 -0.66 -7.84 -4.93
C ILE A 364 -0.79 -6.36 -4.57
N GLU A 365 0.30 -5.68 -4.26
CA GLU A 365 0.32 -4.24 -3.99
C GLU A 365 -0.08 -3.45 -5.25
N MET A 366 -0.90 -2.37 -5.06
CA MET A 366 -1.53 -1.66 -6.19
C MET A 366 -0.50 -1.07 -7.16
N ASN A 367 0.53 -0.38 -6.66
CA ASN A 367 1.51 0.27 -7.55
C ASN A 367 2.30 -0.75 -8.37
N ASP A 368 2.54 -1.95 -7.83
CA ASP A 368 3.16 -3.04 -8.58
C ASP A 368 2.24 -3.55 -9.70
N VAL A 369 0.92 -3.60 -9.46
CA VAL A 369 -0.06 -3.94 -10.51
C VAL A 369 -0.13 -2.85 -11.57
N LEU A 370 -0.10 -1.57 -11.18
CA LEU A 370 -0.13 -0.45 -12.12
C LEU A 370 1.07 -0.45 -13.09
N ILE A 371 2.24 -0.87 -12.63
CA ILE A 371 3.44 -0.98 -13.46
C ILE A 371 3.21 -1.88 -14.69
N VAL A 372 2.53 -3.01 -14.49
CA VAL A 372 2.28 -3.98 -15.59
C VAL A 372 1.01 -3.67 -16.38
N THR A 373 0.22 -2.69 -15.97
CA THR A 373 -1.05 -2.31 -16.58
C THR A 373 -0.83 -1.43 -17.81
N ASP A 374 -1.39 -1.80 -18.96
CA ASP A 374 -1.41 -0.96 -20.15
C ASP A 374 -2.67 -0.11 -20.24
N ILE A 375 -3.83 -0.64 -19.77
CA ILE A 375 -5.11 0.06 -19.74
C ILE A 375 -5.72 -0.17 -18.36
N LEU A 376 -6.08 0.91 -17.66
CA LEU A 376 -6.83 0.84 -16.41
C LEU A 376 -8.31 1.01 -16.67
N ILE A 377 -9.14 0.05 -16.27
CA ILE A 377 -10.59 0.19 -16.16
C ILE A 377 -10.93 0.33 -14.68
N THR A 378 -11.49 1.46 -14.31
CA THR A 378 -11.87 1.75 -12.92
C THR A 378 -13.13 2.61 -12.89
N ASP A 379 -13.58 3.04 -11.72
CA ASP A 379 -14.77 3.86 -11.56
C ASP A 379 -14.50 5.07 -10.65
N TYR A 380 -14.74 4.95 -9.34
CA TYR A 380 -14.67 6.05 -8.37
C TYR A 380 -13.44 5.95 -7.45
N SER A 381 -12.36 5.36 -7.94
CA SER A 381 -11.15 5.11 -7.18
C SER A 381 -10.12 6.23 -7.31
N SER A 382 -9.46 6.58 -6.20
CA SER A 382 -8.31 7.50 -6.22
C SER A 382 -7.06 6.92 -6.90
N VAL A 383 -7.08 5.64 -7.31
CA VAL A 383 -5.99 5.01 -8.08
C VAL A 383 -5.68 5.74 -9.38
N ILE A 384 -6.63 6.51 -9.89
CA ILE A 384 -6.46 7.32 -11.11
C ILE A 384 -5.31 8.32 -11.01
N TYR A 385 -5.08 8.87 -9.81
CA TYR A 385 -3.94 9.76 -9.58
C TYR A 385 -2.61 9.00 -9.73
N ASP A 386 -2.48 7.87 -9.05
CA ASP A 386 -1.28 7.06 -9.11
C ASP A 386 -0.99 6.60 -10.55
N TYR A 387 -2.02 6.12 -11.23
CA TYR A 387 -1.89 5.63 -12.61
C TYR A 387 -1.59 6.73 -13.62
N SER A 388 -2.04 7.96 -13.38
CA SER A 388 -1.76 9.09 -14.27
C SER A 388 -0.27 9.41 -14.40
N ILE A 389 0.55 9.06 -13.39
CA ILE A 389 2.02 9.15 -13.44
C ILE A 389 2.59 8.37 -14.64
N LEU A 390 1.98 7.24 -14.99
CA LEU A 390 2.44 6.38 -16.08
C LEU A 390 1.99 6.89 -17.45
N ASN A 391 1.12 7.89 -17.51
CA ASN A 391 0.54 8.48 -18.73
C ASN A 391 -0.03 7.43 -19.69
N ARG A 392 -0.77 6.44 -19.14
CA ARG A 392 -1.41 5.35 -19.86
C ARG A 392 -2.93 5.48 -19.79
N PRO A 393 -3.69 4.91 -20.79
CA PRO A 393 -5.13 5.06 -20.87
C PRO A 393 -5.91 4.64 -19.62
N ILE A 394 -6.91 5.44 -19.25
CA ILE A 394 -7.89 5.13 -18.20
C ILE A 394 -9.29 5.14 -18.82
N ILE A 395 -10.07 4.08 -18.60
CA ILE A 395 -11.50 4.00 -18.94
C ILE A 395 -12.29 3.99 -17.62
N PHE A 396 -13.28 4.88 -17.53
CA PHE A 396 -14.14 4.97 -16.36
C PHE A 396 -15.43 4.19 -16.59
N TYR A 397 -15.49 2.99 -15.98
CA TYR A 397 -16.66 2.10 -16.07
C TYR A 397 -17.65 2.44 -14.96
N ALA A 398 -18.48 3.47 -15.21
CA ALA A 398 -19.36 4.08 -14.22
C ALA A 398 -20.84 3.76 -14.49
N TYR A 399 -21.19 2.47 -14.51
CA TYR A 399 -22.52 1.94 -14.80
C TYR A 399 -23.64 2.41 -13.84
N ASP A 400 -23.26 2.86 -12.65
CA ASP A 400 -24.16 3.28 -11.56
C ASP A 400 -23.92 4.73 -11.09
N LEU A 401 -23.43 5.61 -11.99
CA LEU A 401 -22.96 6.96 -11.63
C LEU A 401 -24.00 7.78 -10.86
N GLU A 402 -25.27 7.77 -11.30
CA GLU A 402 -26.34 8.52 -10.62
C GLU A 402 -26.55 8.04 -9.18
N ALA A 403 -26.68 6.73 -8.99
CA ALA A 403 -26.87 6.12 -7.67
C ALA A 403 -25.66 6.38 -6.75
N TYR A 404 -24.47 6.21 -7.29
CA TYR A 404 -23.23 6.40 -6.52
C TYR A 404 -23.03 7.86 -6.10
N SER A 405 -23.34 8.82 -6.98
CA SER A 405 -23.22 10.26 -6.71
C SER A 405 -24.17 10.73 -5.61
N LEU A 406 -25.33 10.09 -5.45
CA LEU A 406 -26.27 10.37 -4.35
C LEU A 406 -25.76 9.86 -2.98
N GLU A 407 -24.98 8.78 -2.97
CA GLU A 407 -24.46 8.18 -1.75
C GLU A 407 -23.11 8.77 -1.30
N ARG A 408 -22.26 9.09 -2.28
CA ARG A 408 -20.87 9.52 -2.07
C ARG A 408 -20.63 10.86 -2.73
N ASN A 409 -20.17 11.82 -1.95
CA ASN A 409 -19.94 13.16 -2.49
C ASN A 409 -18.51 13.31 -3.03
N PHE A 410 -18.42 13.81 -4.26
CA PHE A 410 -17.17 14.20 -4.91
C PHE A 410 -16.83 15.67 -4.59
N TYR A 411 -15.57 16.04 -4.68
CA TYR A 411 -15.15 17.45 -4.63
C TYR A 411 -15.47 18.20 -5.92
N HIS A 412 -15.53 17.48 -7.05
CA HIS A 412 -15.75 18.01 -8.39
C HIS A 412 -16.87 17.27 -9.09
N ASP A 413 -17.44 17.86 -10.12
CA ASP A 413 -18.32 17.14 -11.04
C ASP A 413 -17.54 15.97 -11.67
N TYR A 414 -18.13 14.77 -11.61
CA TYR A 414 -17.45 13.56 -12.02
C TYR A 414 -17.05 13.56 -13.49
N LEU A 415 -18.00 13.94 -14.39
CA LEU A 415 -17.76 13.89 -15.83
C LEU A 415 -16.75 14.94 -16.32
N ASP A 416 -16.72 16.07 -15.64
CA ASP A 416 -15.76 17.15 -15.95
C ASP A 416 -14.36 16.82 -15.43
N PHE A 417 -14.31 16.13 -14.30
CA PHE A 417 -13.08 15.90 -13.57
C PHE A 417 -12.23 14.72 -14.10
N VAL A 418 -12.88 13.61 -14.47
CA VAL A 418 -12.13 12.39 -14.82
C VAL A 418 -11.35 12.55 -16.13
N PRO A 419 -10.09 12.07 -16.17
CA PRO A 419 -9.19 12.34 -17.30
C PRO A 419 -9.34 11.35 -18.47
N GLY A 420 -10.37 10.52 -18.49
CA GLY A 420 -10.59 9.50 -19.51
C GLY A 420 -12.05 9.38 -19.90
N PRO A 421 -12.37 8.56 -20.93
CA PRO A 421 -13.73 8.32 -21.34
C PRO A 421 -14.54 7.58 -20.28
N VAL A 422 -15.81 7.97 -20.11
CA VAL A 422 -16.76 7.34 -19.20
C VAL A 422 -17.70 6.45 -20.01
N VAL A 423 -17.87 5.22 -19.57
CA VAL A 423 -18.74 4.22 -20.19
C VAL A 423 -19.61 3.54 -19.14
N ALA A 424 -20.78 3.05 -19.56
CA ALA A 424 -21.72 2.34 -18.70
C ALA A 424 -21.80 0.84 -19.01
N THR A 425 -21.28 0.39 -20.17
CA THR A 425 -21.38 -1.00 -20.62
C THR A 425 -20.03 -1.58 -21.01
N THR A 426 -19.91 -2.91 -20.94
CA THR A 426 -18.72 -3.63 -21.38
C THR A 426 -18.46 -3.42 -22.88
N GLU A 427 -19.53 -3.35 -23.69
CA GLU A 427 -19.46 -3.13 -25.12
C GLU A 427 -18.81 -1.80 -25.48
N GLU A 428 -19.17 -0.75 -24.76
CA GLU A 428 -18.57 0.58 -24.94
C GLU A 428 -17.09 0.56 -24.59
N ALA A 429 -16.71 -0.10 -23.48
CA ALA A 429 -15.31 -0.25 -23.11
C ALA A 429 -14.50 -1.03 -24.18
N ILE A 430 -15.03 -2.15 -24.66
CA ILE A 430 -14.41 -2.93 -25.74
C ILE A 430 -14.23 -2.08 -27.00
N LYS A 431 -15.28 -1.35 -27.41
CA LYS A 431 -15.22 -0.48 -28.59
C LYS A 431 -14.12 0.59 -28.48
N LEU A 432 -13.99 1.24 -27.32
CA LEU A 432 -12.92 2.22 -27.08
C LEU A 432 -11.53 1.58 -27.23
N ILE A 433 -11.33 0.37 -26.72
CA ILE A 433 -10.06 -0.36 -26.81
C ILE A 433 -9.75 -0.72 -28.26
N GLN A 434 -10.70 -1.32 -28.99
CA GLN A 434 -10.56 -1.71 -30.38
C GLN A 434 -10.29 -0.54 -31.33
N THR A 435 -10.92 0.61 -31.06
CA THR A 435 -10.77 1.83 -31.88
C THR A 435 -9.61 2.74 -31.42
N ASN A 436 -8.91 2.36 -30.36
CA ASN A 436 -7.84 3.15 -29.71
C ASN A 436 -8.29 4.57 -29.31
N GLN A 437 -9.54 4.73 -28.90
CA GLN A 437 -10.14 6.03 -28.51
C GLN A 437 -10.17 6.23 -26.99
N MET A 438 -9.19 5.68 -26.29
CA MET A 438 -9.09 5.73 -24.82
C MET A 438 -8.33 6.95 -24.31
N ILE A 439 -7.47 7.54 -25.15
CA ILE A 439 -6.63 8.67 -24.74
C ILE A 439 -7.40 9.96 -24.96
N THR A 440 -7.56 10.72 -23.90
CA THR A 440 -8.12 12.08 -23.93
C THR A 440 -6.99 13.09 -23.70
N GLY A 441 -7.10 14.29 -24.26
CA GLY A 441 -6.13 15.37 -24.00
C GLY A 441 -6.07 15.80 -22.53
N LYS A 442 -7.02 15.36 -21.70
CA LYS A 442 -7.10 15.70 -20.27
C LYS A 442 -6.11 14.95 -19.39
N LEU A 443 -5.58 13.79 -19.81
CA LEU A 443 -4.81 12.92 -18.93
C LEU A 443 -3.47 13.56 -18.51
N GLN A 444 -2.76 14.17 -19.42
CA GLN A 444 -1.50 14.83 -19.13
C GLN A 444 -1.71 16.04 -18.20
N ASP A 445 -2.69 16.91 -18.51
CA ASP A 445 -3.03 18.06 -17.68
C ASP A 445 -3.46 17.62 -16.26
N PHE A 446 -4.17 16.49 -16.16
CA PHE A 446 -4.59 15.92 -14.90
C PHE A 446 -3.37 15.46 -14.07
N ALA A 447 -2.41 14.76 -14.69
CA ALA A 447 -1.19 14.31 -14.01
C ALA A 447 -0.31 15.49 -13.58
N GLU A 448 -0.16 16.52 -14.41
CA GLU A 448 0.62 17.74 -14.10
C GLU A 448 0.02 18.49 -12.89
N LYS A 449 -1.31 18.60 -12.80
CA LYS A 449 -1.99 19.24 -11.66
C LYS A 449 -1.99 18.37 -10.39
N ALA A 450 -2.01 17.05 -10.55
CA ALA A 450 -2.09 16.13 -9.42
C ALA A 450 -0.80 16.07 -8.59
N PHE A 451 0.36 16.43 -9.19
CA PHE A 451 1.67 16.29 -8.56
C PHE A 451 2.52 17.55 -8.71
N GLU A 452 3.04 18.06 -7.59
CA GLU A 452 4.01 19.15 -7.57
C GLU A 452 5.39 18.68 -8.11
N TYR A 453 5.75 17.43 -7.84
CA TYR A 453 7.03 16.82 -8.20
C TYR A 453 6.83 15.49 -8.92
N HIS A 454 7.69 15.21 -9.91
CA HIS A 454 7.63 14.03 -10.76
C HIS A 454 8.95 13.22 -10.71
N ASP A 455 9.53 13.06 -9.51
CA ASP A 455 10.87 12.49 -9.32
C ASP A 455 10.95 11.29 -8.35
N GLY A 456 9.92 11.05 -7.57
CA GLY A 456 9.93 10.00 -6.55
C GLY A 456 10.64 10.36 -5.23
N ASP A 457 11.22 11.55 -5.10
CA ASP A 457 12.06 11.98 -3.96
C ASP A 457 11.27 12.58 -2.78
N ALA A 458 9.98 12.26 -2.68
CA ALA A 458 9.12 12.78 -1.62
C ALA A 458 9.69 12.54 -0.21
N ALA A 459 10.27 11.36 0.04
CA ALA A 459 10.85 11.03 1.35
C ALA A 459 12.00 11.97 1.73
N ALA A 460 12.85 12.33 0.77
CA ALA A 460 13.96 13.25 1.01
C ALA A 460 13.47 14.64 1.39
N ARG A 461 12.49 15.19 0.65
CA ARG A 461 11.87 16.51 0.95
C ARG A 461 11.20 16.53 2.32
N ILE A 462 10.45 15.49 2.66
CA ILE A 462 9.78 15.38 3.95
C ILE A 462 10.80 15.37 5.09
N ILE A 463 11.85 14.57 5.00
CA ILE A 463 12.87 14.45 6.05
C ILE A 463 13.67 15.75 6.18
N ASP A 464 14.04 16.38 5.08
CA ASP A 464 14.74 17.67 5.09
C ASP A 464 13.91 18.78 5.72
N TYR A 465 12.59 18.77 5.52
CA TYR A 465 11.69 19.74 6.14
C TYR A 465 11.46 19.47 7.63
N VAL A 466 11.20 18.23 8.00
CA VAL A 466 10.77 17.86 9.36
C VAL A 466 11.97 17.78 10.33
N MET A 467 13.15 17.38 9.85
CA MET A 467 14.35 17.15 10.68
C MET A 467 15.41 18.25 10.50
N GLN A 468 14.97 19.48 10.26
CA GLN A 468 15.87 20.64 10.35
C GLN A 468 16.35 20.76 11.80
N ASP A 469 17.67 20.72 12.01
CA ASP A 469 18.33 20.90 13.34
C ASP A 469 18.25 22.38 13.80
#